data_d49645a889dd000d46484b0f1d45bf6d
#
_entry.id   d49645a889dd000d46484b0f1d45bf6d
#
_cell.length_a   1.000
_cell.length_b   1.000
_cell.length_c   1.000
_cell.angle_alpha   90.00
_cell.angle_beta   90.00
_cell.angle_gamma   90.00
#
_symmetry.space_group_name_H-M   'P 1'
#
loop_
_entity.id
_entity.type
_entity.pdbx_description
1 polymer ?
#
loop_
_entity_poly.entity_id
_entity_poly.type
_entity_poly.pdbx_seq_one_letter_code
_entity_poly.pdbx_strand_id
1 'polypeptide(L)'
;VLWRAGIAALQTDQLERAATNLRGLVQRRPTGELTPAALYWLGIAEQRLGRVAAAVDTFRSLTTRYPYHYYGVRGLERLRDETLAGSSADGSSPRSRLSFPELKLTRATVDAPELQSATLLARAGLSLDAADTAWTLLQQRSHDRGLAFLTAMALATAGDYARASRVVTNHFGEFLRRPAGNLPQNFWQLVYPRPFRSDVKAAAEANGMDPLMLYAIMRQESRFDPSARSAVGALGLFQIMPATAAAIGPSVGVGNVSNDESAMIEPSVNAAIGAALASRLLTMFDGHLAPVAASYNAGEDLARVWWTAVDGLREDYFVDAIPYSETRRFVREVLTNYASYRRLYANSTP
;
A
#
# COMPACT_ATOMS: atom_id res chain seq x y z
N VAL A 1 -0.07 3.64 -28.06
CA VAL A 1 0.07 4.91 -28.80
C VAL A 1 -0.58 6.05 -28.01
N LEU A 2 -1.90 6.05 -27.74
CA LEU A 2 -2.62 7.17 -27.08
C LEU A 2 -2.05 7.57 -25.71
N TRP A 3 -1.64 6.62 -24.88
CA TRP A 3 -1.01 6.90 -23.59
C TRP A 3 0.27 7.75 -23.76
N ARG A 4 1.20 7.24 -24.56
CA ARG A 4 2.49 7.95 -24.79
C ARG A 4 2.28 9.33 -25.40
N ALA A 5 1.36 9.45 -26.36
CA ALA A 5 1.02 10.72 -27.00
C ALA A 5 0.37 11.70 -25.99
N GLY A 6 -0.49 11.21 -25.09
CA GLY A 6 -1.11 12.02 -24.04
C GLY A 6 -0.10 12.57 -23.04
N ILE A 7 0.80 11.71 -22.53
CA ILE A 7 1.84 12.13 -21.57
C ILE A 7 2.86 13.08 -22.22
N ALA A 8 3.33 12.78 -23.43
CA ALA A 8 4.24 13.69 -24.15
C ALA A 8 3.61 15.07 -24.40
N ALA A 9 2.31 15.11 -24.71
CA ALA A 9 1.59 16.37 -24.88
C ALA A 9 1.46 17.15 -23.56
N LEU A 10 1.27 16.47 -22.42
CA LEU A 10 1.28 17.10 -21.09
C LEU A 10 2.66 17.71 -20.77
N GLN A 11 3.74 16.98 -21.04
CA GLN A 11 5.10 17.45 -20.81
C GLN A 11 5.50 18.66 -21.65
N THR A 12 4.89 18.79 -22.83
CA THR A 12 5.14 19.91 -23.77
C THR A 12 4.05 20.99 -23.73
N ASP A 13 3.23 21.00 -22.66
CA ASP A 13 2.14 21.96 -22.44
C ASP A 13 1.05 22.00 -23.54
N GLN A 14 0.96 20.97 -24.37
CA GLN A 14 -0.08 20.83 -25.39
C GLN A 14 -1.36 20.23 -24.76
N LEU A 15 -1.99 20.99 -23.84
CA LEU A 15 -3.03 20.48 -22.95
C LEU A 15 -4.27 19.94 -23.66
N GLU A 16 -4.72 20.59 -24.74
CA GLU A 16 -5.85 20.12 -25.56
C GLU A 16 -5.56 18.78 -26.22
N ARG A 17 -4.38 18.62 -26.74
CA ARG A 17 -3.93 17.37 -27.36
C ARG A 17 -3.79 16.26 -26.32
N ALA A 18 -3.29 16.60 -25.13
CA ALA A 18 -3.22 15.68 -24.01
C ALA A 18 -4.61 15.18 -23.61
N ALA A 19 -5.55 16.09 -23.37
CA ALA A 19 -6.92 15.76 -23.01
C ALA A 19 -7.61 14.89 -24.07
N THR A 20 -7.45 15.20 -25.34
CA THR A 20 -8.01 14.44 -26.46
C THR A 20 -7.46 12.99 -26.50
N ASN A 21 -6.15 12.82 -26.39
CA ASN A 21 -5.53 11.49 -26.43
C ASN A 21 -5.92 10.64 -25.21
N LEU A 22 -5.90 11.23 -23.99
CA LEU A 22 -6.21 10.52 -22.76
C LEU A 22 -7.71 10.15 -22.69
N ARG A 23 -8.60 11.04 -23.12
CA ARG A 23 -10.03 10.76 -23.25
C ARG A 23 -10.29 9.64 -24.25
N GLY A 24 -9.63 9.68 -25.40
CA GLY A 24 -9.72 8.64 -26.41
C GLY A 24 -9.23 7.27 -25.92
N LEU A 25 -8.20 7.24 -25.05
CA LEU A 25 -7.77 6.00 -24.40
C LEU A 25 -8.83 5.45 -23.45
N VAL A 26 -9.39 6.30 -22.59
CA VAL A 26 -10.44 5.90 -21.62
C VAL A 26 -11.69 5.36 -22.33
N GLN A 27 -12.10 6.01 -23.44
CA GLN A 27 -13.24 5.56 -24.23
C GLN A 27 -13.01 4.21 -24.89
N ARG A 28 -11.84 3.99 -25.48
CA ARG A 28 -11.52 2.74 -26.20
C ARG A 28 -11.24 1.57 -25.25
N ARG A 29 -10.76 1.83 -24.04
CA ARG A 29 -10.40 0.83 -23.03
C ARG A 29 -10.88 1.27 -21.65
N PRO A 30 -12.21 1.23 -21.40
CA PRO A 30 -12.78 1.76 -20.15
C PRO A 30 -12.32 1.01 -18.88
N THR A 31 -11.84 -0.23 -19.00
CA THR A 31 -11.36 -1.06 -17.88
C THR A 31 -9.91 -1.53 -18.05
N GLY A 32 -9.16 -0.90 -18.95
CA GLY A 32 -7.76 -1.26 -19.22
C GLY A 32 -6.83 -0.90 -18.07
N GLU A 33 -5.66 -1.52 -18.01
CA GLU A 33 -4.62 -1.29 -16.99
C GLU A 33 -4.21 0.19 -16.89
N LEU A 34 -4.10 0.89 -18.01
CA LEU A 34 -3.75 2.29 -18.07
C LEU A 34 -4.91 3.25 -17.80
N THR A 35 -6.15 2.76 -17.66
CA THR A 35 -7.32 3.62 -17.49
C THR A 35 -7.29 4.47 -16.24
N PRO A 36 -6.87 3.96 -15.06
CA PRO A 36 -6.74 4.81 -13.87
C PRO A 36 -5.75 5.96 -14.05
N ALA A 37 -4.60 5.67 -14.67
CA ALA A 37 -3.59 6.68 -15.00
C ALA A 37 -4.13 7.70 -16.01
N ALA A 38 -4.78 7.23 -17.07
CA ALA A 38 -5.35 8.10 -18.09
C ALA A 38 -6.44 9.03 -17.55
N LEU A 39 -7.31 8.54 -16.66
CA LEU A 39 -8.29 9.37 -15.96
C LEU A 39 -7.61 10.43 -15.09
N TYR A 40 -6.58 10.06 -14.33
CA TYR A 40 -5.86 11.02 -13.50
C TYR A 40 -5.26 12.15 -14.33
N TRP A 41 -4.48 11.81 -15.34
CA TRP A 41 -3.82 12.80 -16.19
C TRP A 41 -4.77 13.59 -17.10
N LEU A 42 -5.93 13.01 -17.45
CA LEU A 42 -7.01 13.74 -18.11
C LEU A 42 -7.57 14.82 -17.17
N GLY A 43 -7.85 14.48 -15.90
CA GLY A 43 -8.30 15.44 -14.90
C GLY A 43 -7.29 16.58 -14.69
N ILE A 44 -5.99 16.27 -14.66
CA ILE A 44 -4.92 17.27 -14.59
C ILE A 44 -4.92 18.18 -15.84
N ALA A 45 -5.05 17.63 -17.05
CA ALA A 45 -5.12 18.41 -18.28
C ALA A 45 -6.34 19.34 -18.29
N GLU A 46 -7.51 18.85 -17.90
CA GLU A 46 -8.76 19.61 -17.80
C GLU A 46 -8.66 20.74 -16.77
N GLN A 47 -8.05 20.46 -15.59
CA GLN A 47 -7.81 21.47 -14.54
C GLN A 47 -6.91 22.59 -15.08
N ARG A 48 -5.81 22.26 -15.76
CA ARG A 48 -4.86 23.23 -16.33
C ARG A 48 -5.47 24.03 -17.49
N LEU A 49 -6.45 23.49 -18.21
CA LEU A 49 -7.24 24.18 -19.23
C LEU A 49 -8.32 25.11 -18.64
N GLY A 50 -8.45 25.18 -17.29
CA GLY A 50 -9.51 25.95 -16.65
C GLY A 50 -10.90 25.28 -16.70
N ARG A 51 -10.98 24.02 -17.15
CA ARG A 51 -12.23 23.24 -17.24
C ARG A 51 -12.56 22.56 -15.92
N VAL A 52 -12.76 23.35 -14.86
CA VAL A 52 -12.89 22.88 -13.49
C VAL A 52 -13.99 21.81 -13.34
N ALA A 53 -15.18 22.02 -13.91
CA ALA A 53 -16.28 21.06 -13.83
C ALA A 53 -15.90 19.69 -14.46
N ALA A 54 -15.29 19.68 -15.64
CA ALA A 54 -14.84 18.47 -16.31
C ALA A 54 -13.74 17.74 -15.51
N ALA A 55 -12.80 18.48 -14.95
CA ALA A 55 -11.75 17.93 -14.08
C ALA A 55 -12.35 17.24 -12.85
N VAL A 56 -13.29 17.89 -12.18
CA VAL A 56 -14.01 17.34 -11.01
C VAL A 56 -14.75 16.06 -11.38
N ASP A 57 -15.50 16.04 -12.50
CA ASP A 57 -16.22 14.84 -12.95
C ASP A 57 -15.26 13.69 -13.29
N THR A 58 -14.14 14.01 -13.92
CA THR A 58 -13.09 13.04 -14.25
C THR A 58 -12.47 12.44 -12.98
N PHE A 59 -12.09 13.27 -11.99
CA PHE A 59 -11.54 12.79 -10.72
C PHE A 59 -12.59 12.01 -9.89
N ARG A 60 -13.87 12.41 -9.90
CA ARG A 60 -14.95 11.64 -9.26
C ARG A 60 -15.13 10.27 -9.92
N SER A 61 -15.13 10.21 -11.25
CA SER A 61 -15.19 8.94 -11.98
C SER A 61 -13.99 8.04 -11.60
N LEU A 62 -12.81 8.60 -11.51
CA LEU A 62 -11.59 7.89 -11.10
C LEU A 62 -11.71 7.34 -9.68
N THR A 63 -12.04 8.18 -8.70
CA THR A 63 -12.12 7.80 -7.28
C THR A 63 -13.22 6.79 -6.99
N THR A 64 -14.33 6.87 -7.72
CA THR A 64 -15.44 5.91 -7.63
C THR A 64 -15.07 4.54 -8.18
N ARG A 65 -14.41 4.51 -9.34
CA ARG A 65 -14.09 3.26 -10.05
C ARG A 65 -12.86 2.57 -9.47
N TYR A 66 -11.91 3.34 -8.94
CA TYR A 66 -10.59 2.88 -8.51
C TYR A 66 -10.17 3.44 -7.15
N PRO A 67 -11.00 3.34 -6.08
CA PRO A 67 -10.77 4.03 -4.80
C PRO A 67 -9.52 3.57 -4.06
N TYR A 68 -9.02 2.38 -4.36
CA TYR A 68 -7.86 1.74 -3.71
C TYR A 68 -6.64 1.63 -4.64
N HIS A 69 -6.70 2.28 -5.79
CA HIS A 69 -5.60 2.36 -6.75
C HIS A 69 -4.81 3.65 -6.51
N TYR A 70 -3.50 3.63 -6.76
CA TYR A 70 -2.64 4.82 -6.62
C TYR A 70 -3.27 6.09 -7.19
N TYR A 71 -3.69 6.07 -8.45
CA TYR A 71 -4.30 7.25 -9.08
C TYR A 71 -5.67 7.61 -8.50
N GLY A 72 -6.42 6.64 -7.96
CA GLY A 72 -7.66 6.90 -7.24
C GLY A 72 -7.42 7.67 -5.95
N VAL A 73 -6.39 7.29 -5.20
CA VAL A 73 -5.93 8.01 -4.00
C VAL A 73 -5.51 9.44 -4.37
N ARG A 74 -4.65 9.59 -5.41
CA ARG A 74 -4.22 10.91 -5.90
C ARG A 74 -5.39 11.76 -6.39
N GLY A 75 -6.36 11.16 -7.09
CA GLY A 75 -7.59 11.84 -7.51
C GLY A 75 -8.44 12.35 -6.34
N LEU A 76 -8.49 11.59 -5.23
CA LEU A 76 -9.18 12.03 -4.02
C LEU A 76 -8.49 13.23 -3.38
N GLU A 77 -7.17 13.28 -3.37
CA GLU A 77 -6.40 14.43 -2.88
C GLU A 77 -6.64 15.66 -3.77
N ARG A 78 -6.72 15.49 -5.09
CA ARG A 78 -7.08 16.58 -6.01
C ARG A 78 -8.48 17.15 -5.74
N LEU A 79 -9.46 16.31 -5.47
CA LEU A 79 -10.81 16.75 -5.14
C LEU A 79 -10.91 17.53 -3.82
N ARG A 80 -9.90 17.41 -2.95
CA ARG A 80 -9.77 18.21 -1.71
C ARG A 80 -9.00 19.51 -1.88
N ASP A 81 -8.36 19.70 -3.02
CA ASP A 81 -7.67 20.95 -3.38
C ASP A 81 -8.71 22.08 -3.50
N GLU A 82 -8.45 23.22 -2.85
CA GLU A 82 -9.37 24.38 -2.81
C GLU A 82 -9.74 24.89 -4.21
N THR A 83 -8.84 24.72 -5.19
CA THR A 83 -9.07 25.11 -6.58
C THR A 83 -10.22 24.33 -7.23
N LEU A 84 -10.57 23.15 -6.70
CA LEU A 84 -11.65 22.29 -7.17
C LEU A 84 -12.82 22.20 -6.18
N ALA A 85 -12.65 22.68 -4.94
CA ALA A 85 -13.66 22.56 -3.86
C ALA A 85 -14.91 23.43 -4.07
N GLY A 86 -14.84 24.46 -4.90
CA GLY A 86 -15.96 25.39 -5.18
C GLY A 86 -17.05 24.83 -6.09
N SER A 87 -16.87 23.69 -6.75
CA SER A 87 -17.91 23.07 -7.54
C SER A 87 -18.64 22.01 -6.73
N SER A 88 -19.71 22.47 -6.05
CA SER A 88 -20.62 21.58 -5.32
C SER A 88 -21.25 20.58 -6.30
N ALA A 89 -21.03 19.32 -6.04
CA ALA A 89 -21.81 18.26 -6.63
C ALA A 89 -22.27 17.29 -5.57
N ASP A 90 -23.52 16.97 -5.67
CA ASP A 90 -24.29 16.03 -4.90
C ASP A 90 -23.44 14.81 -4.47
N GLY A 91 -23.32 14.63 -3.16
CA GLY A 91 -22.51 13.58 -2.53
C GLY A 91 -23.11 12.17 -2.65
N SER A 92 -23.78 11.84 -3.73
CA SER A 92 -24.23 10.48 -4.00
C SER A 92 -23.04 9.65 -4.50
N SER A 93 -22.24 9.10 -3.58
CA SER A 93 -21.36 7.98 -3.91
C SER A 93 -22.20 6.90 -4.58
N PRO A 94 -21.84 6.43 -5.79
CA PRO A 94 -22.55 5.33 -6.41
C PRO A 94 -22.56 4.15 -5.43
N ARG A 95 -23.74 3.68 -5.11
CA ARG A 95 -23.89 2.49 -4.25
C ARG A 95 -23.12 1.36 -4.91
N SER A 96 -22.10 0.84 -4.21
CA SER A 96 -21.37 -0.32 -4.66
C SER A 96 -22.36 -1.45 -4.95
N ARG A 97 -22.27 -2.03 -6.15
CA ARG A 97 -23.03 -3.24 -6.50
C ARG A 97 -22.37 -4.51 -5.96
N LEU A 98 -21.17 -4.40 -5.39
CA LEU A 98 -20.44 -5.51 -4.86
C LEU A 98 -20.84 -5.69 -3.39
N SER A 99 -21.33 -6.87 -3.05
CA SER A 99 -21.65 -7.27 -1.68
C SER A 99 -20.61 -8.28 -1.19
N PHE A 100 -20.13 -8.08 0.03
CA PHE A 100 -19.22 -9.03 0.64
C PHE A 100 -19.99 -10.33 0.93
N PRO A 101 -19.41 -11.52 0.63
CA PRO A 101 -20.09 -12.80 0.82
C PRO A 101 -20.37 -13.07 2.28
N GLU A 102 -21.41 -13.83 2.56
CA GLU A 102 -21.64 -14.37 3.90
C GLU A 102 -20.51 -15.36 4.23
N LEU A 103 -19.86 -15.17 5.38
CA LEU A 103 -18.71 -15.98 5.81
C LEU A 103 -19.17 -17.24 6.57
N LYS A 104 -20.12 -17.99 5.99
CA LYS A 104 -20.53 -19.29 6.53
C LYS A 104 -19.55 -20.38 6.09
N LEU A 105 -19.15 -21.21 7.05
CA LEU A 105 -18.44 -22.45 6.75
C LEU A 105 -19.39 -23.44 6.08
N THR A 106 -18.91 -24.19 5.12
CA THR A 106 -19.67 -25.31 4.57
C THR A 106 -19.82 -26.42 5.62
N ARG A 107 -20.89 -27.21 5.54
CA ARG A 107 -21.08 -28.33 6.46
C ARG A 107 -19.87 -29.28 6.45
N ALA A 108 -19.38 -29.60 5.28
CA ALA A 108 -18.19 -30.43 5.12
C ALA A 108 -16.94 -29.85 5.80
N THR A 109 -16.83 -28.52 5.90
CA THR A 109 -15.74 -27.85 6.64
C THR A 109 -15.97 -27.91 8.12
N VAL A 110 -17.21 -27.67 8.58
CA VAL A 110 -17.57 -27.76 10.01
C VAL A 110 -17.32 -29.16 10.58
N ASP A 111 -17.65 -30.20 9.79
CA ASP A 111 -17.50 -31.60 10.21
C ASP A 111 -16.05 -32.13 10.01
N ALA A 112 -15.12 -31.30 9.52
CA ALA A 112 -13.74 -31.71 9.26
C ALA A 112 -12.96 -31.87 10.59
N PRO A 113 -12.28 -33.04 10.80
CA PRO A 113 -11.44 -33.25 11.98
C PRO A 113 -10.34 -32.20 12.15
N GLU A 114 -9.79 -31.68 11.07
CA GLU A 114 -8.76 -30.63 11.07
C GLU A 114 -9.29 -29.32 11.65
N LEU A 115 -10.55 -28.94 11.37
CA LEU A 115 -11.13 -27.73 11.95
C LEU A 115 -11.37 -27.90 13.45
N GLN A 116 -11.80 -29.09 13.88
CA GLN A 116 -11.96 -29.42 15.30
C GLN A 116 -10.61 -29.37 16.02
N SER A 117 -9.55 -29.96 15.43
CA SER A 117 -8.18 -29.91 15.92
C SER A 117 -7.66 -28.46 16.02
N ALA A 118 -7.82 -27.65 14.97
CA ALA A 118 -7.44 -26.25 14.98
C ALA A 118 -8.16 -25.45 16.09
N THR A 119 -9.45 -25.75 16.32
CA THR A 119 -10.22 -25.11 17.38
C THR A 119 -9.71 -25.49 18.78
N LEU A 120 -9.35 -26.76 19.01
CA LEU A 120 -8.79 -27.23 20.28
C LEU A 120 -7.41 -26.61 20.53
N LEU A 121 -6.54 -26.57 19.50
CA LEU A 121 -5.22 -25.95 19.57
C LEU A 121 -5.33 -24.45 19.92
N ALA A 122 -6.26 -23.73 19.28
CA ALA A 122 -6.50 -22.33 19.58
C ALA A 122 -6.96 -22.10 21.02
N ARG A 123 -7.85 -22.95 21.53
CA ARG A 123 -8.30 -22.91 22.94
C ARG A 123 -7.19 -23.24 23.93
N ALA A 124 -6.23 -24.06 23.53
CA ALA A 124 -5.05 -24.39 24.32
C ALA A 124 -3.95 -23.29 24.27
N GLY A 125 -4.17 -22.19 23.52
CA GLY A 125 -3.18 -21.11 23.35
C GLY A 125 -2.11 -21.41 22.31
N LEU A 126 -2.20 -22.53 21.60
CA LEU A 126 -1.26 -22.95 20.54
C LEU A 126 -1.66 -22.31 19.21
N SER A 127 -1.55 -20.97 19.15
CA SER A 127 -2.07 -20.18 18.03
C SER A 127 -1.41 -20.49 16.69
N LEU A 128 -0.09 -20.77 16.67
CA LEU A 128 0.62 -21.10 15.46
C LEU A 128 0.19 -22.46 14.90
N ASP A 129 0.13 -23.50 15.74
CA ASP A 129 -0.32 -24.83 15.34
C ASP A 129 -1.79 -24.83 14.88
N ALA A 130 -2.63 -24.02 15.53
CA ALA A 130 -4.02 -23.82 15.13
C ALA A 130 -4.12 -23.18 13.74
N ALA A 131 -3.31 -22.16 13.48
CA ALA A 131 -3.26 -21.47 12.20
C ALA A 131 -2.71 -22.37 11.08
N ASP A 132 -1.69 -23.16 11.35
CA ASP A 132 -1.09 -24.12 10.40
C ASP A 132 -2.08 -25.24 10.05
N THR A 133 -2.82 -25.74 11.03
CA THR A 133 -3.88 -26.74 10.81
C THR A 133 -5.01 -26.17 9.95
N ALA A 134 -5.47 -24.94 10.26
CA ALA A 134 -6.49 -24.26 9.44
C ALA A 134 -5.98 -23.95 8.01
N TRP A 135 -4.72 -23.56 7.88
CA TRP A 135 -4.07 -23.35 6.58
C TRP A 135 -4.05 -24.63 5.74
N THR A 136 -3.65 -25.76 6.33
CA THR A 136 -3.62 -27.07 5.65
C THR A 136 -5.02 -27.47 5.16
N LEU A 137 -6.05 -27.27 5.99
CA LEU A 137 -7.43 -27.52 5.58
C LEU A 137 -7.86 -26.58 4.44
N LEU A 138 -7.45 -25.31 4.49
CA LEU A 138 -7.76 -24.36 3.42
C LEU A 138 -7.14 -24.77 2.07
N GLN A 139 -5.94 -25.34 2.06
CA GLN A 139 -5.34 -25.86 0.81
C GLN A 139 -6.17 -26.96 0.17
N GLN A 140 -6.83 -27.79 0.98
CA GLN A 140 -7.74 -28.85 0.51
C GLN A 140 -9.12 -28.29 0.09
N ARG A 141 -9.54 -27.17 0.65
CA ARG A 141 -10.87 -26.56 0.50
C ARG A 141 -10.80 -25.08 0.07
N SER A 142 -10.00 -24.81 -0.95
CA SER A 142 -9.67 -23.45 -1.40
C SER A 142 -10.87 -22.58 -1.81
N HIS A 143 -12.03 -23.20 -2.09
CA HIS A 143 -13.24 -22.46 -2.48
C HIS A 143 -14.10 -22.03 -1.27
N ASP A 144 -13.81 -22.50 -0.05
CA ASP A 144 -14.56 -22.14 1.15
C ASP A 144 -14.08 -20.77 1.67
N ARG A 145 -14.84 -19.72 1.33
CA ARG A 145 -14.51 -18.34 1.74
C ARG A 145 -14.66 -18.12 3.25
N GLY A 146 -15.55 -18.83 3.91
CA GLY A 146 -15.67 -18.80 5.36
C GLY A 146 -14.41 -19.32 6.04
N LEU A 147 -13.91 -20.47 5.57
CA LEU A 147 -12.65 -21.04 6.02
C LEU A 147 -11.45 -20.14 5.71
N ALA A 148 -11.41 -19.54 4.51
CA ALA A 148 -10.35 -18.61 4.14
C ALA A 148 -10.28 -17.40 5.09
N PHE A 149 -11.42 -16.81 5.44
CA PHE A 149 -11.45 -15.68 6.36
C PHE A 149 -11.05 -16.09 7.78
N LEU A 150 -11.54 -17.22 8.26
CA LEU A 150 -11.17 -17.80 9.57
C LEU A 150 -9.67 -18.10 9.63
N THR A 151 -9.11 -18.71 8.58
CA THR A 151 -7.68 -19.00 8.47
C THR A 151 -6.85 -17.71 8.49
N ALA A 152 -7.26 -16.65 7.76
CA ALA A 152 -6.58 -15.37 7.79
C ALA A 152 -6.58 -14.75 9.19
N MET A 153 -7.68 -14.85 9.93
CA MET A 153 -7.76 -14.41 11.32
C MET A 153 -6.83 -15.21 12.24
N ALA A 154 -6.83 -16.55 12.12
CA ALA A 154 -5.95 -17.41 12.90
C ALA A 154 -4.47 -17.10 12.65
N LEU A 155 -4.07 -16.95 11.40
CA LEU A 155 -2.69 -16.56 11.02
C LEU A 155 -2.31 -15.19 11.60
N ALA A 156 -3.19 -14.20 11.50
CA ALA A 156 -2.94 -12.88 12.07
C ALA A 156 -2.82 -12.93 13.62
N THR A 157 -3.63 -13.75 14.28
CA THR A 157 -3.54 -13.98 15.73
C THR A 157 -2.23 -14.67 16.12
N ALA A 158 -1.74 -15.58 15.27
CA ALA A 158 -0.44 -16.26 15.44
C ALA A 158 0.77 -15.36 15.07
N GLY A 159 0.54 -14.13 14.59
CA GLY A 159 1.61 -13.21 14.17
C GLY A 159 2.07 -13.41 12.73
N ASP A 160 1.50 -14.36 11.98
CA ASP A 160 1.87 -14.58 10.57
C ASP A 160 1.05 -13.71 9.63
N TYR A 161 1.39 -12.43 9.61
CA TYR A 161 0.71 -11.43 8.80
C TYR A 161 0.98 -11.61 7.30
N ALA A 162 2.10 -12.21 6.95
CA ALA A 162 2.47 -12.48 5.56
C ALA A 162 1.52 -13.50 4.93
N ARG A 163 1.31 -14.65 5.60
CA ARG A 163 0.32 -15.65 5.14
C ARG A 163 -1.11 -15.11 5.25
N ALA A 164 -1.48 -14.41 6.33
CA ALA A 164 -2.80 -13.80 6.48
C ALA A 164 -3.14 -12.86 5.31
N SER A 165 -2.24 -11.94 4.97
CA SER A 165 -2.40 -11.03 3.83
C SER A 165 -2.53 -11.77 2.50
N ARG A 166 -1.78 -12.86 2.30
CA ARG A 166 -1.86 -13.71 1.10
C ARG A 166 -3.23 -14.37 0.97
N VAL A 167 -3.78 -14.92 2.07
CA VAL A 167 -5.14 -15.49 2.08
C VAL A 167 -6.17 -14.45 1.67
N VAL A 168 -6.12 -13.26 2.30
CA VAL A 168 -7.07 -12.19 1.98
C VAL A 168 -6.94 -11.75 0.52
N THR A 169 -5.74 -11.61 0.01
CA THR A 169 -5.50 -11.20 -1.39
C THR A 169 -6.03 -12.23 -2.38
N ASN A 170 -5.82 -13.52 -2.11
CA ASN A 170 -6.22 -14.59 -3.02
C ASN A 170 -7.74 -14.83 -3.03
N HIS A 171 -8.38 -14.76 -1.85
CA HIS A 171 -9.81 -15.13 -1.72
C HIS A 171 -10.76 -13.93 -1.76
N PHE A 172 -10.25 -12.70 -1.54
CA PHE A 172 -11.06 -11.49 -1.41
C PHE A 172 -10.49 -10.31 -2.22
N GLY A 173 -9.60 -10.57 -3.18
CA GLY A 173 -8.89 -9.54 -3.95
C GLY A 173 -9.80 -8.61 -4.75
N GLU A 174 -11.04 -9.02 -5.10
CA GLU A 174 -12.02 -8.15 -5.74
C GLU A 174 -12.44 -6.98 -4.84
N PHE A 175 -12.48 -7.18 -3.52
CA PHE A 175 -12.84 -6.15 -2.53
C PHE A 175 -11.69 -5.18 -2.24
N LEU A 176 -10.47 -5.57 -2.62
CA LEU A 176 -9.29 -4.69 -2.57
C LEU A 176 -9.21 -3.76 -3.78
N ARG A 177 -9.98 -4.04 -4.84
CA ARG A 177 -9.99 -3.25 -6.09
C ARG A 177 -11.24 -2.42 -6.27
N ARG A 178 -12.36 -2.85 -5.70
CA ARG A 178 -13.67 -2.21 -5.85
C ARG A 178 -14.33 -2.02 -4.49
N PRO A 179 -14.99 -0.89 -4.26
CA PRO A 179 -15.72 -0.69 -3.01
C PRO A 179 -16.83 -1.74 -2.90
N ALA A 180 -17.02 -2.25 -1.70
CA ALA A 180 -18.10 -3.17 -1.38
C ALA A 180 -18.87 -2.68 -0.16
N GLY A 181 -20.17 -2.94 -0.14
CA GLY A 181 -20.97 -2.79 1.06
C GLY A 181 -20.73 -3.95 2.03
N ASN A 182 -21.15 -3.78 3.28
CA ASN A 182 -21.17 -4.80 4.33
C ASN A 182 -19.84 -5.58 4.57
N LEU A 183 -18.69 -4.91 4.34
CA LEU A 183 -17.39 -5.48 4.73
C LEU A 183 -17.33 -5.68 6.25
N PRO A 184 -16.84 -6.84 6.74
CA PRO A 184 -16.61 -7.04 8.17
C PRO A 184 -15.64 -5.99 8.73
N GLN A 185 -15.86 -5.55 9.95
CA GLN A 185 -15.05 -4.52 10.60
C GLN A 185 -13.55 -4.89 10.62
N ASN A 186 -13.26 -6.18 10.85
CA ASN A 186 -11.89 -6.70 10.90
C ASN A 186 -11.28 -7.01 9.52
N PHE A 187 -12.04 -6.92 8.42
CA PHE A 187 -11.51 -7.16 7.07
C PHE A 187 -10.30 -6.26 6.78
N TRP A 188 -10.44 -4.96 6.99
CA TRP A 188 -9.36 -4.02 6.75
C TRP A 188 -8.19 -4.17 7.71
N GLN A 189 -8.43 -4.66 8.94
CA GLN A 189 -7.36 -4.97 9.89
C GLN A 189 -6.50 -6.16 9.43
N LEU A 190 -7.09 -7.12 8.70
CA LEU A 190 -6.34 -8.21 8.07
C LEU A 190 -5.54 -7.74 6.84
N VAL A 191 -6.06 -6.75 6.10
CA VAL A 191 -5.37 -6.18 4.93
C VAL A 191 -4.26 -5.22 5.33
N TYR A 192 -4.50 -4.38 6.35
CA TYR A 192 -3.60 -3.35 6.86
C TYR A 192 -3.37 -3.53 8.37
N PRO A 193 -2.73 -4.63 8.78
CA PRO A 193 -2.44 -4.87 10.20
C PRO A 193 -1.43 -3.87 10.73
N ARG A 194 -1.39 -3.71 12.07
CA ARG A 194 -0.40 -2.91 12.77
C ARG A 194 0.33 -3.78 13.81
N PRO A 195 1.17 -4.74 13.39
CA PRO A 195 1.98 -5.53 14.30
C PRO A 195 3.13 -4.70 14.90
N PHE A 196 3.82 -5.25 15.90
CA PHE A 196 4.99 -4.62 16.54
C PHE A 196 4.73 -3.18 16.99
N ARG A 197 3.54 -2.93 17.57
CA ARG A 197 3.06 -1.55 17.85
C ARG A 197 3.99 -0.76 18.76
N SER A 198 4.51 -1.41 19.82
CA SER A 198 5.47 -0.80 20.75
C SER A 198 6.73 -0.33 20.03
N ASP A 199 7.31 -1.21 19.21
CA ASP A 199 8.58 -0.98 18.53
C ASP A 199 8.45 0.09 17.44
N VAL A 200 7.39 -0.01 16.62
CA VAL A 200 7.08 0.97 15.58
C VAL A 200 6.78 2.34 16.19
N LYS A 201 6.01 2.38 17.30
CA LYS A 201 5.69 3.63 18.00
C LYS A 201 6.96 4.26 18.55
N ALA A 202 7.78 3.52 19.28
CA ALA A 202 9.03 4.03 19.86
C ALA A 202 9.98 4.53 18.75
N ALA A 203 10.14 3.79 17.66
CA ALA A 203 10.96 4.18 16.53
C ALA A 203 10.44 5.44 15.83
N ALA A 204 9.12 5.56 15.65
CA ALA A 204 8.47 6.73 15.06
C ALA A 204 8.67 7.98 15.93
N GLU A 205 8.42 7.88 17.23
CA GLU A 205 8.58 9.00 18.19
C GLU A 205 10.03 9.49 18.26
N ALA A 206 11.00 8.56 18.32
CA ALA A 206 12.43 8.89 18.37
C ALA A 206 12.92 9.64 17.11
N ASN A 207 12.25 9.47 15.97
CA ASN A 207 12.65 10.04 14.69
C ASN A 207 11.67 11.09 14.13
N GLY A 208 10.65 11.50 14.89
CA GLY A 208 9.64 12.47 14.45
C GLY A 208 8.82 12.00 13.23
N MET A 209 8.61 10.70 13.11
CA MET A 209 7.92 10.08 11.97
C MET A 209 6.45 9.79 12.26
N ASP A 210 5.62 9.83 11.22
CA ASP A 210 4.28 9.23 11.30
C ASP A 210 4.41 7.70 11.31
N PRO A 211 3.97 6.99 12.38
CA PRO A 211 4.05 5.54 12.44
C PRO A 211 3.28 4.85 11.30
N LEU A 212 2.25 5.48 10.74
CA LEU A 212 1.49 4.94 9.62
C LEU A 212 2.32 4.88 8.33
N MET A 213 3.29 5.78 8.16
CA MET A 213 4.26 5.71 7.06
C MET A 213 5.21 4.52 7.23
N LEU A 214 5.68 4.27 8.45
CA LEU A 214 6.52 3.11 8.75
C LEU A 214 5.79 1.80 8.45
N TYR A 215 4.51 1.68 8.82
CA TYR A 215 3.68 0.52 8.44
C TYR A 215 3.51 0.38 6.93
N ALA A 216 3.42 1.47 6.19
CA ALA A 216 3.29 1.43 4.73
C ALA A 216 4.56 0.88 4.06
N ILE A 217 5.73 1.28 4.53
CA ILE A 217 7.04 0.78 4.07
C ILE A 217 7.17 -0.70 4.45
N MET A 218 7.01 -1.03 5.74
CA MET A 218 7.12 -2.40 6.26
C MET A 218 6.21 -3.39 5.51
N ARG A 219 4.98 -2.96 5.20
CA ARG A 219 4.05 -3.77 4.42
C ARG A 219 4.57 -4.09 3.03
N GLN A 220 5.24 -3.15 2.40
CA GLN A 220 5.79 -3.32 1.06
C GLN A 220 7.08 -4.13 1.05
N GLU A 221 7.93 -3.95 2.07
CA GLU A 221 9.24 -4.59 2.17
C GLU A 221 9.14 -6.07 2.57
N SER A 222 8.49 -6.37 3.68
CA SER A 222 8.49 -7.71 4.27
C SER A 222 7.12 -8.35 4.41
N ARG A 223 6.03 -7.57 4.22
CA ARG A 223 4.68 -7.96 4.65
C ARG A 223 4.63 -8.33 6.14
N PHE A 224 5.41 -7.61 6.94
CA PHE A 224 5.53 -7.79 8.40
C PHE A 224 6.21 -9.08 8.83
N ASP A 225 7.00 -9.71 7.96
CA ASP A 225 7.84 -10.85 8.33
C ASP A 225 9.17 -10.35 8.90
N PRO A 226 9.43 -10.51 10.22
CA PRO A 226 10.68 -10.05 10.80
C PRO A 226 11.88 -10.86 10.33
N SER A 227 11.67 -12.10 9.85
CA SER A 227 12.72 -12.98 9.35
C SER A 227 12.96 -12.86 7.84
N ALA A 228 12.27 -11.91 7.16
CA ALA A 228 12.39 -11.74 5.73
C ALA A 228 13.82 -11.48 5.29
N ARG A 229 14.26 -12.18 4.22
CA ARG A 229 15.58 -12.06 3.61
C ARG A 229 15.44 -11.89 2.10
N SER A 230 16.08 -10.86 1.57
CA SER A 230 16.15 -10.71 0.12
C SER A 230 17.32 -11.46 -0.50
N ALA A 231 17.27 -11.70 -1.80
CA ALA A 231 18.37 -12.33 -2.54
C ALA A 231 19.67 -11.51 -2.52
N VAL A 232 19.57 -10.22 -2.24
CA VAL A 232 20.73 -9.29 -2.16
C VAL A 232 21.17 -9.01 -0.73
N GLY A 233 20.61 -9.71 0.27
CA GLY A 233 21.04 -9.64 1.67
C GLY A 233 20.35 -8.57 2.52
N ALA A 234 19.24 -7.99 2.07
CA ALA A 234 18.42 -7.13 2.92
C ALA A 234 17.65 -7.97 3.95
N LEU A 235 17.48 -7.46 5.18
CA LEU A 235 17.00 -8.22 6.33
C LEU A 235 15.86 -7.52 7.07
N GLY A 236 14.90 -8.32 7.53
CA GLY A 236 13.88 -7.94 8.50
C GLY A 236 12.73 -7.11 7.95
N LEU A 237 12.00 -6.49 8.87
CA LEU A 237 10.74 -5.78 8.61
C LEU A 237 10.86 -4.67 7.55
N PHE A 238 11.96 -3.92 7.59
CA PHE A 238 12.26 -2.80 6.69
C PHE A 238 13.28 -3.14 5.61
N GLN A 239 13.65 -4.43 5.47
CA GLN A 239 14.65 -4.89 4.49
C GLN A 239 15.93 -4.06 4.51
N ILE A 240 16.54 -3.96 5.70
CA ILE A 240 17.74 -3.16 5.92
C ILE A 240 18.96 -3.91 5.38
N MET A 241 19.76 -3.23 4.54
CA MET A 241 21.05 -3.74 4.09
C MET A 241 22.10 -3.67 5.22
N PRO A 242 23.02 -4.65 5.34
CA PRO A 242 24.09 -4.60 6.34
C PRO A 242 24.88 -3.29 6.34
N ALA A 243 25.20 -2.74 5.17
CA ALA A 243 25.88 -1.44 5.05
C ALA A 243 25.05 -0.29 5.65
N THR A 244 23.73 -0.30 5.49
CA THR A 244 22.83 0.67 6.10
C THR A 244 22.79 0.51 7.63
N ALA A 245 22.76 -0.74 8.12
CA ALA A 245 22.83 -1.03 9.55
C ALA A 245 24.13 -0.53 10.18
N ALA A 246 25.26 -0.72 9.50
CA ALA A 246 26.57 -0.20 9.94
C ALA A 246 26.59 1.33 10.04
N ALA A 247 25.97 2.01 9.06
CA ALA A 247 25.98 3.48 8.99
C ALA A 247 25.01 4.14 9.99
N ILE A 248 23.82 3.55 10.20
CA ILE A 248 22.74 4.17 10.99
C ILE A 248 22.65 3.60 12.41
N GLY A 249 22.93 2.31 12.62
CA GLY A 249 22.77 1.65 13.91
C GLY A 249 23.42 2.35 15.09
N PRO A 250 24.68 2.86 14.99
CA PRO A 250 25.30 3.62 16.07
C PRO A 250 24.53 4.89 16.47
N SER A 251 23.93 5.60 15.51
CA SER A 251 23.21 6.85 15.76
C SER A 251 21.86 6.65 16.45
N VAL A 252 21.28 5.45 16.38
CA VAL A 252 20.03 5.10 17.05
C VAL A 252 20.21 4.20 18.29
N GLY A 253 21.45 4.09 18.77
CA GLY A 253 21.77 3.41 20.03
C GLY A 253 21.78 1.87 19.97
N VAL A 254 21.66 1.27 18.78
CA VAL A 254 21.71 -0.21 18.62
C VAL A 254 23.12 -0.73 18.28
N GLY A 255 24.09 0.18 18.13
CA GLY A 255 25.45 -0.18 17.77
C GLY A 255 25.61 -0.63 16.31
N ASN A 256 26.79 -1.16 15.99
CA ASN A 256 27.04 -1.74 14.68
C ASN A 256 26.61 -3.21 14.65
N VAL A 257 25.40 -3.45 14.15
CA VAL A 257 24.81 -4.79 14.03
C VAL A 257 24.97 -5.40 12.63
N SER A 258 25.78 -4.80 11.75
CA SER A 258 25.89 -5.22 10.34
C SER A 258 26.34 -6.67 10.11
N ASN A 259 27.04 -7.24 11.08
CA ASN A 259 27.53 -8.63 11.05
C ASN A 259 26.72 -9.57 11.98
N ASP A 260 25.65 -9.07 12.60
CA ASP A 260 24.76 -9.83 13.47
C ASP A 260 23.34 -9.88 12.87
N GLU A 261 23.11 -10.91 12.06
CA GLU A 261 21.81 -11.11 11.44
C GLU A 261 20.69 -11.27 12.46
N SER A 262 20.97 -11.92 13.61
CA SER A 262 19.96 -12.12 14.65
C SER A 262 19.51 -10.78 15.23
N ALA A 263 20.46 -9.87 15.48
CA ALA A 263 20.14 -8.51 15.92
C ALA A 263 19.44 -7.72 14.82
N MET A 264 19.85 -7.86 13.55
CA MET A 264 19.23 -7.13 12.43
C MET A 264 17.77 -7.52 12.16
N ILE A 265 17.36 -8.76 12.46
CA ILE A 265 15.97 -9.21 12.28
C ILE A 265 15.10 -8.96 13.52
N GLU A 266 15.70 -8.55 14.65
CA GLU A 266 14.95 -8.19 15.85
C GLU A 266 14.02 -6.98 15.55
N PRO A 267 12.70 -7.10 15.81
CA PRO A 267 11.74 -6.05 15.42
C PRO A 267 12.08 -4.65 15.92
N SER A 268 12.51 -4.51 17.16
CA SER A 268 12.88 -3.24 17.78
C SER A 268 14.09 -2.60 17.11
N VAL A 269 15.13 -3.40 16.83
CA VAL A 269 16.37 -2.95 16.17
C VAL A 269 16.09 -2.57 14.71
N ASN A 270 15.39 -3.43 13.99
CA ASN A 270 15.09 -3.20 12.58
C ASN A 270 14.18 -1.99 12.38
N ALA A 271 13.19 -1.79 13.26
CA ALA A 271 12.32 -0.61 13.24
C ALA A 271 13.07 0.68 13.57
N ALA A 272 13.98 0.67 14.54
CA ALA A 272 14.79 1.83 14.89
C ALA A 272 15.65 2.30 13.70
N ILE A 273 16.36 1.37 13.04
CA ILE A 273 17.17 1.68 11.86
C ILE A 273 16.30 2.12 10.68
N GLY A 274 15.18 1.41 10.43
CA GLY A 274 14.26 1.71 9.34
C GLY A 274 13.60 3.09 9.47
N ALA A 275 13.19 3.48 10.68
CA ALA A 275 12.63 4.79 10.97
C ALA A 275 13.66 5.92 10.81
N ALA A 276 14.88 5.72 11.27
CA ALA A 276 15.96 6.69 11.13
C ALA A 276 16.35 6.88 9.64
N LEU A 277 16.40 5.79 8.87
CA LEU A 277 16.59 5.87 7.42
C LEU A 277 15.48 6.68 6.75
N ALA A 278 14.21 6.39 7.07
CA ALA A 278 13.07 7.10 6.52
C ALA A 278 13.09 8.58 6.87
N SER A 279 13.40 8.93 8.12
CA SER A 279 13.50 10.32 8.59
C SER A 279 14.63 11.07 7.88
N ARG A 280 15.81 10.45 7.72
CA ARG A 280 16.92 11.03 6.96
C ARG A 280 16.55 11.29 5.51
N LEU A 281 15.88 10.33 4.87
CA LEU A 281 15.42 10.50 3.49
C LEU A 281 14.33 11.56 3.36
N LEU A 282 13.40 11.66 4.33
CA LEU A 282 12.40 12.73 4.35
C LEU A 282 13.05 14.12 4.42
N THR A 283 14.09 14.27 5.26
CA THR A 283 14.86 15.52 5.33
C THR A 283 15.57 15.82 4.01
N MET A 284 16.17 14.80 3.38
CA MET A 284 16.86 14.94 2.09
C MET A 284 15.93 15.41 0.95
N PHE A 285 14.66 15.02 0.99
CA PHE A 285 13.68 15.33 -0.04
C PHE A 285 12.58 16.30 0.42
N ASP A 286 12.87 17.17 1.38
CA ASP A 286 11.98 18.24 1.85
C ASP A 286 10.56 17.76 2.19
N GLY A 287 10.44 16.56 2.76
CA GLY A 287 9.17 15.94 3.14
C GLY A 287 8.42 15.21 2.03
N HIS A 288 8.98 15.14 0.81
CA HIS A 288 8.35 14.46 -0.32
C HIS A 288 8.46 12.93 -0.21
N LEU A 289 7.31 12.26 -0.11
CA LEU A 289 7.25 10.81 0.16
C LEU A 289 7.62 9.93 -1.04
N ALA A 290 7.35 10.37 -2.26
CA ALA A 290 7.64 9.56 -3.45
C ALA A 290 9.14 9.31 -3.65
N PRO A 291 10.04 10.32 -3.58
CA PRO A 291 11.48 10.06 -3.66
C PRO A 291 12.02 9.29 -2.45
N VAL A 292 11.42 9.44 -1.25
CA VAL A 292 11.75 8.59 -0.09
C VAL A 292 11.48 7.12 -0.42
N ALA A 293 10.29 6.79 -0.90
CA ALA A 293 9.95 5.42 -1.29
C ALA A 293 10.83 4.90 -2.44
N ALA A 294 11.18 5.77 -3.42
CA ALA A 294 12.10 5.39 -4.49
C ALA A 294 13.49 5.05 -3.96
N SER A 295 13.98 5.79 -2.96
CA SER A 295 15.28 5.57 -2.32
C SER A 295 15.35 4.21 -1.62
N TYR A 296 14.28 3.78 -0.97
CA TYR A 296 14.22 2.45 -0.36
C TYR A 296 14.45 1.33 -1.37
N ASN A 297 13.83 1.43 -2.55
CA ASN A 297 13.89 0.35 -3.55
C ASN A 297 15.11 0.44 -4.49
N ALA A 298 15.50 1.66 -4.90
CA ALA A 298 16.55 1.86 -5.91
C ALA A 298 17.83 2.51 -5.37
N GLY A 299 17.84 2.90 -4.10
CA GLY A 299 18.92 3.66 -3.49
C GLY A 299 18.77 5.17 -3.66
N GLU A 300 19.33 5.91 -2.71
CA GLU A 300 19.16 7.37 -2.60
C GLU A 300 19.78 8.14 -3.76
N ASP A 301 20.90 7.69 -4.30
CA ASP A 301 21.58 8.37 -5.40
C ASP A 301 20.74 8.37 -6.68
N LEU A 302 20.16 7.22 -7.04
CA LEU A 302 19.27 7.15 -8.20
C LEU A 302 17.98 7.94 -7.98
N ALA A 303 17.38 7.85 -6.80
CA ALA A 303 16.19 8.61 -6.47
C ALA A 303 16.43 10.11 -6.55
N ARG A 304 17.58 10.60 -6.07
CA ARG A 304 17.99 11.99 -6.15
C ARG A 304 18.18 12.45 -7.62
N VAL A 305 18.86 11.65 -8.43
CA VAL A 305 19.02 11.95 -9.87
C VAL A 305 17.66 12.09 -10.55
N TRP A 306 16.73 11.17 -10.29
CA TRP A 306 15.40 11.24 -10.90
C TRP A 306 14.56 12.39 -10.36
N TRP A 307 14.68 12.68 -9.04
CA TRP A 307 13.97 13.80 -8.41
C TRP A 307 14.42 15.15 -8.98
N THR A 308 15.73 15.35 -9.11
CA THR A 308 16.29 16.58 -9.70
C THR A 308 15.92 16.72 -11.18
N ALA A 309 15.83 15.62 -11.92
CA ALA A 309 15.48 15.66 -13.35
C ALA A 309 14.05 16.11 -13.64
N VAL A 310 13.14 16.05 -12.65
CA VAL A 310 11.75 16.54 -12.81
C VAL A 310 11.58 18.01 -12.38
N ASP A 311 12.63 18.65 -11.91
CA ASP A 311 12.82 20.08 -11.63
C ASP A 311 11.55 20.83 -11.18
N GLY A 312 11.12 20.60 -9.93
CA GLY A 312 9.96 21.28 -9.35
C GLY A 312 8.61 20.86 -9.92
N LEU A 313 8.56 19.88 -10.81
CA LEU A 313 7.31 19.24 -11.21
C LEU A 313 6.70 18.53 -9.99
N ARG A 314 5.37 18.46 -10.01
CA ARG A 314 4.63 17.79 -8.91
C ARG A 314 5.09 16.34 -8.75
N GLU A 315 5.01 15.85 -7.54
CA GLU A 315 5.36 14.50 -7.11
C GLU A 315 4.78 13.39 -8.01
N ASP A 316 3.59 13.65 -8.60
CA ASP A 316 2.94 12.75 -9.55
C ASP A 316 3.76 12.52 -10.84
N TYR A 317 4.39 13.57 -11.37
CA TYR A 317 5.28 13.46 -12.53
C TYR A 317 6.51 12.64 -12.20
N PHE A 318 7.07 12.86 -11.00
CA PHE A 318 8.22 12.08 -10.55
C PHE A 318 7.92 10.58 -10.58
N VAL A 319 6.79 10.16 -9.98
CA VAL A 319 6.42 8.74 -9.90
C VAL A 319 6.29 8.11 -11.29
N ASP A 320 5.69 8.82 -12.25
CA ASP A 320 5.52 8.32 -13.62
C ASP A 320 6.79 8.41 -14.47
N ALA A 321 7.72 9.30 -14.10
CA ALA A 321 9.02 9.44 -14.76
C ALA A 321 10.07 8.43 -14.29
N ILE A 322 9.87 7.75 -13.16
CA ILE A 322 10.78 6.70 -12.67
C ILE A 322 11.00 5.67 -13.79
N PRO A 323 12.25 5.49 -14.29
CA PRO A 323 12.50 4.64 -15.46
C PRO A 323 12.34 3.14 -15.15
N TYR A 324 12.61 2.73 -13.90
CA TYR A 324 12.51 1.34 -13.46
C TYR A 324 11.08 0.98 -13.10
N SER A 325 10.49 0.04 -13.83
CA SER A 325 9.11 -0.39 -13.62
C SER A 325 8.86 -0.98 -12.23
N GLU A 326 9.85 -1.66 -11.68
CA GLU A 326 9.80 -2.22 -10.32
C GLU A 326 9.73 -1.09 -9.28
N THR A 327 10.65 -0.14 -9.32
CA THR A 327 10.68 1.00 -8.41
C THR A 327 9.43 1.86 -8.53
N ARG A 328 8.97 2.13 -9.76
CA ARG A 328 7.71 2.86 -9.98
C ARG A 328 6.52 2.16 -9.36
N ARG A 329 6.44 0.83 -9.46
CA ARG A 329 5.41 0.03 -8.79
C ARG A 329 5.54 0.11 -7.28
N PHE A 330 6.75 -0.08 -6.74
CA PHE A 330 7.05 0.00 -5.32
C PHE A 330 6.58 1.33 -4.72
N VAL A 331 6.95 2.46 -5.33
CA VAL A 331 6.55 3.80 -4.89
C VAL A 331 5.02 3.94 -4.86
N ARG A 332 4.33 3.52 -5.92
CA ARG A 332 2.87 3.57 -5.97
C ARG A 332 2.21 2.74 -4.87
N GLU A 333 2.75 1.56 -4.59
CA GLU A 333 2.25 0.68 -3.53
C GLU A 333 2.49 1.30 -2.14
N VAL A 334 3.68 1.84 -1.84
CA VAL A 334 3.97 2.50 -0.57
C VAL A 334 3.03 3.69 -0.34
N LEU A 335 2.87 4.57 -1.32
CA LEU A 335 1.97 5.73 -1.21
C LEU A 335 0.50 5.32 -1.05
N THR A 336 0.06 4.28 -1.76
CA THR A 336 -1.29 3.72 -1.63
C THR A 336 -1.51 3.10 -0.25
N ASN A 337 -0.52 2.36 0.25
CA ASN A 337 -0.54 1.78 1.59
C ASN A 337 -0.65 2.87 2.64
N TYR A 338 0.18 3.91 2.55
CA TYR A 338 0.16 5.02 3.51
C TYR A 338 -1.20 5.73 3.53
N ALA A 339 -1.75 6.06 2.38
CA ALA A 339 -3.08 6.65 2.29
C ALA A 339 -4.17 5.74 2.88
N SER A 340 -4.04 4.42 2.69
CA SER A 340 -4.96 3.44 3.26
C SER A 340 -4.84 3.36 4.79
N TYR A 341 -3.62 3.32 5.32
CA TYR A 341 -3.38 3.39 6.77
C TYR A 341 -3.93 4.67 7.37
N ARG A 342 -3.68 5.84 6.78
CA ARG A 342 -4.24 7.11 7.24
C ARG A 342 -5.78 7.09 7.24
N ARG A 343 -6.40 6.59 6.18
CA ARG A 343 -7.86 6.48 6.10
C ARG A 343 -8.44 5.60 7.21
N LEU A 344 -7.76 4.50 7.56
CA LEU A 344 -8.26 3.53 8.54
C LEU A 344 -7.95 3.92 9.98
N TYR A 345 -6.84 4.62 10.21
CA TYR A 345 -6.28 4.75 11.56
C TYR A 345 -5.92 6.18 11.98
N ALA A 346 -6.01 7.22 11.12
CA ALA A 346 -5.64 8.58 11.50
C ALA A 346 -6.48 9.14 12.67
N ASN A 347 -7.72 8.68 12.83
CA ASN A 347 -8.62 9.07 13.93
C ASN A 347 -8.65 8.05 15.07
N SER A 348 -7.82 7.00 15.02
CA SER A 348 -7.70 6.01 16.08
C SER A 348 -6.54 6.43 16.98
N THR A 349 -6.76 6.53 18.27
CA THR A 349 -5.66 6.74 19.25
C THR A 349 -4.54 5.72 18.98
N PRO A 350 -3.27 6.15 18.96
CA PRO A 350 -2.13 5.30 18.65
C PRO A 350 -2.01 4.09 19.56
#